data_1600c69de4d1d66accdca0bfac83f0b8
#
_entry.id   1600c69de4d1d66accdca0bfac83f0b8
#
_cell.length_a   1.000
_cell.length_b   1.000
_cell.length_c   1.000
_cell.angle_alpha   90.00
_cell.angle_beta   90.00
_cell.angle_gamma   90.00
#
_symmetry.space_group_name_H-M   'P 1'
#
loop_
_entity.id
_entity.type
_entity.pdbx_description
1 polymer ?
#
loop_
_entity_poly.entity_id
_entity_poly.type
_entity_poly.pdbx_seq_one_letter_code
_entity_poly.pdbx_strand_id
1 'polypeptide(L)'
;REPDFLIKLASAIKHERQQKEMYAQKCTEQGETIKQLVKQSAYVDYVLQSPGLLNINQIAQDYGISAQCLNSLLRQHLIQYKSNNQWILYAKYKDKGYVHSTTHILDNGIVVMHTQWTQKGRLFLYEQLKSWGFYPIMEQQDMIKRTDLFSMDYGR
;
A
#
# COMPACT_ATOMS: atom_id res chain seq x y z
N ARG A 1 -26.92 10.22 -55.85
CA ARG A 1 -27.56 10.44 -54.55
C ARG A 1 -27.46 9.20 -53.61
N GLU A 2 -27.49 8.01 -54.15
CA GLU A 2 -27.35 6.77 -53.37
C GLU A 2 -25.95 6.55 -52.78
N PRO A 3 -24.81 6.91 -53.44
CA PRO A 3 -23.46 6.73 -52.86
C PRO A 3 -23.22 7.58 -51.61
N ASP A 4 -23.74 8.82 -51.57
CA ASP A 4 -23.56 9.72 -50.42
C ASP A 4 -24.33 9.19 -49.18
N PHE A 5 -25.48 8.61 -49.36
CA PHE A 5 -26.26 7.99 -48.28
C PHE A 5 -25.55 6.76 -47.70
N LEU A 6 -25.00 5.91 -48.56
CA LEU A 6 -24.22 4.72 -48.14
C LEU A 6 -22.96 5.11 -47.39
N ILE A 7 -22.26 6.16 -47.83
CA ILE A 7 -21.06 6.68 -47.14
C ILE A 7 -21.42 7.21 -45.76
N LYS A 8 -22.49 7.97 -45.64
CA LYS A 8 -22.98 8.50 -44.36
C LYS A 8 -23.39 7.37 -43.40
N LEU A 9 -24.05 6.36 -43.92
CA LEU A 9 -24.49 5.19 -43.13
C LEU A 9 -23.26 4.38 -42.64
N ALA A 10 -22.28 4.14 -43.51
CA ALA A 10 -21.06 3.46 -43.18
C ALA A 10 -20.24 4.23 -42.13
N SER A 11 -20.16 5.55 -42.24
CA SER A 11 -19.52 6.42 -41.25
C SER A 11 -20.18 6.38 -39.88
N ALA A 12 -21.54 6.37 -39.86
CA ALA A 12 -22.33 6.27 -38.64
C ALA A 12 -22.11 4.92 -37.92
N ILE A 13 -22.11 3.82 -38.68
CA ILE A 13 -21.83 2.48 -38.13
C ILE A 13 -20.41 2.39 -37.56
N LYS A 14 -19.44 2.92 -38.27
CA LYS A 14 -18.04 2.95 -37.81
C LYS A 14 -17.88 3.75 -36.53
N HIS A 15 -18.55 4.90 -36.43
CA HIS A 15 -18.55 5.74 -35.24
C HIS A 15 -19.19 5.04 -34.04
N GLU A 16 -20.32 4.37 -34.20
CA GLU A 16 -20.96 3.56 -33.14
C GLU A 16 -20.06 2.44 -32.64
N ARG A 17 -19.38 1.71 -33.53
CA ARG A 17 -18.45 0.65 -33.17
C ARG A 17 -17.27 1.20 -32.34
N GLN A 18 -16.69 2.32 -32.75
CA GLN A 18 -15.62 2.97 -32.01
C GLN A 18 -16.07 3.43 -30.62
N GLN A 19 -17.29 3.95 -30.48
CA GLN A 19 -17.84 4.32 -29.17
C GLN A 19 -18.04 3.09 -28.27
N LYS A 20 -18.57 1.98 -28.80
CA LYS A 20 -18.75 0.73 -28.05
C LYS A 20 -17.41 0.16 -27.56
N GLU A 21 -16.39 0.17 -28.41
CA GLU A 21 -15.03 -0.27 -28.04
C GLU A 21 -14.45 0.63 -26.95
N MET A 22 -14.59 1.95 -27.03
CA MET A 22 -14.15 2.89 -26.00
C MET A 22 -14.87 2.67 -24.66
N TYR A 23 -16.18 2.43 -24.66
CA TYR A 23 -16.94 2.12 -23.45
C TYR A 23 -16.52 0.79 -22.84
N ALA A 24 -16.29 -0.24 -23.65
CA ALA A 24 -15.80 -1.53 -23.18
C ALA A 24 -14.42 -1.42 -22.52
N GLN A 25 -13.49 -0.66 -23.10
CA GLN A 25 -12.18 -0.39 -22.52
C GLN A 25 -12.30 0.36 -21.18
N LYS A 26 -13.10 1.40 -21.10
CA LYS A 26 -13.35 2.16 -19.86
C LYS A 26 -13.93 1.26 -18.76
N CYS A 27 -14.87 0.39 -19.08
CA CYS A 27 -15.44 -0.56 -18.11
C CYS A 27 -14.38 -1.54 -17.60
N THR A 28 -13.50 -2.03 -18.46
CA THR A 28 -12.40 -2.93 -18.07
C THR A 28 -11.39 -2.22 -17.16
N GLU A 29 -10.96 -1.01 -17.52
CA GLU A 29 -10.06 -0.19 -16.70
C GLU A 29 -10.67 0.15 -15.34
N GLN A 30 -11.91 0.53 -15.29
CA GLN A 30 -12.63 0.80 -14.04
C GLN A 30 -12.76 -0.47 -13.17
N GLY A 31 -13.04 -1.61 -13.78
CA GLY A 31 -13.10 -2.89 -13.09
C GLY A 31 -11.77 -3.28 -12.45
N GLU A 32 -10.66 -3.08 -13.14
CA GLU A 32 -9.32 -3.33 -12.61
C GLU A 32 -8.97 -2.35 -11.48
N THR A 33 -9.30 -1.07 -11.64
CA THR A 33 -9.10 -0.05 -10.61
C THR A 33 -9.90 -0.37 -9.34
N ILE A 34 -11.15 -0.78 -9.48
CA ILE A 34 -12.00 -1.20 -8.35
C ILE A 34 -11.40 -2.43 -7.66
N LYS A 35 -10.93 -3.43 -8.39
CA LYS A 35 -10.26 -4.60 -7.82
C LYS A 35 -9.00 -4.23 -7.05
N GLN A 36 -8.20 -3.31 -7.57
CA GLN A 36 -7.00 -2.81 -6.88
C GLN A 36 -7.37 -2.03 -5.62
N LEU A 37 -8.38 -1.17 -5.68
CA LEU A 37 -8.87 -0.40 -4.53
C LEU A 37 -9.44 -1.33 -3.45
N VAL A 38 -10.22 -2.33 -3.82
CA VAL A 38 -10.76 -3.33 -2.88
C VAL A 38 -9.63 -4.12 -2.20
N LYS A 39 -8.58 -4.48 -2.92
CA LYS A 39 -7.43 -5.17 -2.33
C LYS A 39 -6.61 -4.29 -1.40
N GLN A 40 -6.41 -3.03 -1.75
CA GLN A 40 -5.77 -2.06 -0.87
C GLN A 40 -6.61 -1.82 0.38
N SER A 41 -7.93 -1.78 0.26
CA SER A 41 -8.83 -1.56 1.38
C SER A 41 -8.82 -2.72 2.38
N ALA A 42 -8.56 -3.96 1.98
CA ALA A 42 -8.52 -5.12 2.89
C ALA A 42 -7.40 -4.99 3.95
N TYR A 43 -6.20 -4.58 3.56
CA TYR A 43 -5.12 -4.31 4.51
C TYR A 43 -5.41 -3.07 5.36
N VAL A 44 -5.89 -2.01 4.74
CA VAL A 44 -6.28 -0.77 5.43
C VAL A 44 -7.39 -1.05 6.44
N ASP A 45 -8.41 -1.83 6.08
CA ASP A 45 -9.48 -2.23 6.99
C ASP A 45 -8.95 -3.07 8.16
N TYR A 46 -8.03 -4.00 7.88
CA TYR A 46 -7.36 -4.77 8.93
C TYR A 46 -6.61 -3.87 9.92
N VAL A 47 -5.89 -2.89 9.42
CA VAL A 47 -5.16 -1.90 10.25
C VAL A 47 -6.13 -1.06 11.07
N LEU A 48 -7.20 -0.56 10.47
CA LEU A 48 -8.18 0.29 11.15
C LEU A 48 -9.00 -0.46 12.21
N GLN A 49 -9.20 -1.77 12.04
CA GLN A 49 -9.86 -2.62 13.03
C GLN A 49 -8.95 -3.02 14.19
N SER A 50 -7.64 -2.86 14.04
CA SER A 50 -6.68 -3.21 15.08
C SER A 50 -6.59 -2.08 16.12
N PRO A 51 -6.96 -2.31 17.38
CA PRO A 51 -6.89 -1.26 18.39
C PRO A 51 -5.47 -1.09 18.95
N GLY A 52 -5.17 0.13 19.38
CA GLY A 52 -4.02 0.42 20.20
C GLY A 52 -2.76 0.83 19.47
N LEU A 53 -1.67 0.82 20.22
CA LEU A 53 -0.33 1.17 19.77
C LEU A 53 0.45 -0.09 19.41
N LEU A 54 1.31 0.01 18.40
CA LEU A 54 2.11 -1.10 17.88
C LEU A 54 3.60 -0.81 18.02
N ASN A 55 4.34 -1.84 18.39
CA ASN A 55 5.79 -1.81 18.33
C ASN A 55 6.27 -2.05 16.89
N ILE A 56 7.47 -1.53 16.59
CA ILE A 56 8.07 -1.72 15.26
C ILE A 56 8.22 -3.20 14.88
N ASN A 57 8.42 -4.09 15.86
CA ASN A 57 8.49 -5.52 15.64
C ASN A 57 7.19 -6.09 15.05
N GLN A 58 6.05 -5.64 15.55
CA GLN A 58 4.75 -6.06 15.09
C GLN A 58 4.48 -5.58 13.66
N ILE A 59 4.87 -4.35 13.35
CA ILE A 59 4.73 -3.81 11.99
C ILE A 59 5.67 -4.55 11.02
N ALA A 60 6.93 -4.78 11.41
CA ALA A 60 7.89 -5.52 10.59
C ALA A 60 7.41 -6.94 10.29
N GLN A 61 6.73 -7.58 11.22
CA GLN A 61 6.14 -8.89 11.05
C GLN A 61 5.09 -8.93 9.93
N ASP A 62 4.31 -7.89 9.76
CA ASP A 62 3.33 -7.77 8.67
C ASP A 62 4.00 -7.83 7.28
N TYR A 63 5.26 -7.43 7.20
CA TYR A 63 6.05 -7.41 5.96
C TYR A 63 7.02 -8.59 5.84
N GLY A 64 7.10 -9.44 6.84
CA GLY A 64 8.04 -10.56 6.87
C GLY A 64 9.51 -10.15 6.97
N ILE A 65 9.80 -8.98 7.50
CA ILE A 65 11.15 -8.46 7.71
C ILE A 65 11.45 -8.28 9.20
N SER A 66 12.73 -8.16 9.55
CA SER A 66 13.11 -7.86 10.93
C SER A 66 12.87 -6.39 11.27
N ALA A 67 12.69 -6.11 12.55
CA ALA A 67 12.60 -4.73 13.05
C ALA A 67 13.86 -3.91 12.73
N GLN A 68 15.02 -4.54 12.76
CA GLN A 68 16.29 -3.88 12.39
C GLN A 68 16.29 -3.47 10.90
N CYS A 69 15.80 -4.34 10.03
CA CYS A 69 15.68 -4.05 8.61
C CYS A 69 14.72 -2.88 8.38
N LEU A 70 13.54 -2.93 9.01
CA LEU A 70 12.56 -1.84 8.89
C LEU A 70 13.10 -0.52 9.43
N ASN A 71 13.73 -0.52 10.59
CA ASN A 71 14.36 0.68 11.16
C ASN A 71 15.45 1.25 10.24
N SER A 72 16.26 0.39 9.63
CA SER A 72 17.29 0.79 8.66
C SER A 72 16.70 1.44 7.42
N LEU A 73 15.62 0.87 6.88
CA LEU A 73 14.89 1.45 5.74
C LEU A 73 14.34 2.83 6.07
N LEU A 74 13.69 2.98 7.21
CA LEU A 74 13.13 4.26 7.66
C LEU A 74 14.22 5.31 7.88
N ARG A 75 15.39 4.89 8.38
CA ARG A 75 16.55 5.77 8.52
C ARG A 75 17.14 6.19 7.17
N GLN A 76 17.28 5.26 6.24
CA GLN A 76 17.79 5.56 4.89
C GLN A 76 16.91 6.56 4.14
N HIS A 77 15.60 6.47 4.34
CA HIS A 77 14.62 7.37 3.72
C HIS A 77 14.31 8.62 4.55
N LEU A 78 15.14 8.90 5.55
CA LEU A 78 15.07 10.12 6.37
C LEU A 78 13.70 10.31 7.06
N ILE A 79 13.08 9.23 7.49
CA ILE A 79 11.84 9.26 8.27
C ILE A 79 12.15 9.34 9.75
N GLN A 80 13.14 8.57 10.21
CA GLN A 80 13.56 8.54 11.60
C GLN A 80 15.09 8.49 11.75
N TYR A 81 15.56 8.86 12.92
CA TYR A 81 16.96 8.78 13.31
C TYR A 81 17.08 8.24 14.74
N LYS A 82 18.24 7.70 15.08
CA LYS A 82 18.50 7.17 16.42
C LYS A 82 19.17 8.23 17.29
N SER A 83 18.59 8.50 18.45
CA SER A 83 19.13 9.41 19.46
C SER A 83 18.96 8.78 20.84
N ASN A 84 20.03 8.75 21.65
CA ASN A 84 20.01 8.17 23.00
C ASN A 84 19.33 6.79 23.08
N ASN A 85 19.67 5.92 22.15
CA ASN A 85 19.10 4.57 22.04
C ASN A 85 17.61 4.49 21.71
N GLN A 86 16.98 5.62 21.37
CA GLN A 86 15.58 5.72 20.96
C GLN A 86 15.48 6.15 19.49
N TRP A 87 14.50 5.61 18.78
CA TRP A 87 14.14 6.04 17.44
C TRP A 87 13.22 7.26 17.51
N ILE A 88 13.58 8.33 16.82
CA ILE A 88 12.85 9.59 16.80
C ILE A 88 12.56 9.97 15.35
N LEU A 89 11.34 10.43 15.09
CA LEU A 89 10.96 10.94 13.77
C LEU A 89 11.61 12.29 13.48
N TYR A 90 11.97 12.53 12.22
CA TYR A 90 12.38 13.86 11.78
C TYR A 90 11.24 14.89 11.94
N ALA A 91 11.60 16.15 12.06
CA ALA A 91 10.66 17.25 12.31
C ALA A 91 9.47 17.29 11.34
N LYS A 92 9.71 16.90 10.09
CA LYS A 92 8.68 16.79 9.04
C LYS A 92 7.51 15.89 9.43
N TYR A 93 7.76 14.87 10.25
CA TYR A 93 6.78 13.84 10.60
C TYR A 93 6.33 13.86 12.06
N LYS A 94 7.00 14.65 12.91
CA LYS A 94 6.77 14.68 14.37
C LYS A 94 5.33 15.07 14.76
N ASP A 95 4.76 16.03 14.06
CA ASP A 95 3.49 16.67 14.45
C ASP A 95 2.26 15.99 13.84
N LYS A 96 2.44 14.84 13.21
CA LYS A 96 1.36 14.16 12.45
C LYS A 96 0.66 13.05 13.22
N GLY A 97 1.07 12.75 14.45
CA GLY A 97 0.45 11.72 15.28
C GLY A 97 0.76 10.29 14.83
N TYR A 98 1.91 10.05 14.20
CA TYR A 98 2.33 8.72 13.74
C TYR A 98 2.89 7.84 14.85
N VAL A 99 3.52 8.43 15.84
CA VAL A 99 4.17 7.73 16.95
C VAL A 99 3.74 8.30 18.29
N HIS A 100 3.83 7.44 19.30
CA HIS A 100 3.64 7.79 20.70
C HIS A 100 4.80 7.23 21.52
N SER A 101 5.41 8.05 22.37
CA SER A 101 6.48 7.62 23.26
C SER A 101 5.90 7.21 24.61
N THR A 102 6.14 5.97 25.00
CA THR A 102 5.78 5.45 26.32
C THR A 102 7.02 5.32 27.18
N THR A 103 6.90 5.73 28.42
CA THR A 103 7.98 5.62 29.41
C THR A 103 7.72 4.40 30.28
N HIS A 104 8.68 3.49 30.33
CA HIS A 104 8.67 2.34 31.23
C HIS A 104 9.79 2.49 32.25
N ILE A 105 9.45 2.29 33.51
CA ILE A 105 10.42 2.22 34.59
C ILE A 105 10.68 0.74 34.85
N LEU A 106 11.92 0.30 34.65
CA LEU A 106 12.33 -1.06 34.96
C LEU A 106 12.49 -1.25 36.46
N ASP A 107 12.46 -2.50 36.93
CA ASP A 107 12.58 -2.86 38.36
C ASP A 107 13.87 -2.33 39.01
N ASN A 108 14.92 -2.07 38.22
CA ASN A 108 16.18 -1.47 38.67
C ASN A 108 16.16 0.07 38.69
N GLY A 109 14.99 0.71 38.46
CA GLY A 109 14.82 2.17 38.46
C GLY A 109 15.28 2.86 37.16
N ILE A 110 15.72 2.11 36.16
CA ILE A 110 16.13 2.69 34.87
C ILE A 110 14.87 3.06 34.08
N VAL A 111 14.83 4.29 33.59
CA VAL A 111 13.75 4.79 32.74
C VAL A 111 14.08 4.47 31.28
N VAL A 112 13.21 3.69 30.65
CA VAL A 112 13.34 3.33 29.22
C VAL A 112 12.18 3.93 28.47
N MET A 113 12.47 4.65 27.41
CA MET A 113 11.46 5.22 26.51
C MET A 113 11.34 4.32 25.29
N HIS A 114 10.12 3.88 25.01
CA HIS A 114 9.80 3.10 23.81
C HIS A 114 8.94 3.93 22.86
N THR A 115 9.31 3.92 21.60
CA THR A 115 8.49 4.51 20.54
C THR A 115 7.50 3.47 20.02
N GLN A 116 6.24 3.79 20.10
CA GLN A 116 5.15 2.97 19.57
C GLN A 116 4.46 3.70 18.42
N TRP A 117 4.01 2.93 17.46
CA TRP A 117 3.32 3.47 16.28
C TRP A 117 1.82 3.46 16.48
N THR A 118 1.17 4.55 16.11
CA THR A 118 -0.30 4.62 16.03
C THR A 118 -0.80 3.90 14.78
N GLN A 119 -2.10 3.62 14.70
CA GLN A 119 -2.69 3.07 13.47
C GLN A 119 -2.53 4.03 12.29
N LYS A 120 -2.62 5.34 12.53
CA LYS A 120 -2.32 6.37 11.53
C LYS A 120 -0.87 6.28 11.04
N GLY A 121 0.07 6.08 11.95
CA GLY A 121 1.49 5.87 11.62
C GLY A 121 1.72 4.59 10.82
N ARG A 122 1.00 3.52 11.16
CA ARG A 122 1.05 2.25 10.41
C ARG A 122 0.57 2.41 8.98
N LEU A 123 -0.51 3.17 8.75
CA LEU A 123 -0.99 3.49 7.40
C LEU A 123 0.02 4.34 6.63
N PHE A 124 0.64 5.32 7.28
CA PHE A 124 1.72 6.11 6.70
C PHE A 124 2.90 5.22 6.27
N LEU A 125 3.33 4.30 7.11
CA LEU A 125 4.39 3.35 6.77
C LEU A 125 3.98 2.43 5.61
N TYR A 126 2.74 2.02 5.55
CA TYR A 126 2.20 1.24 4.44
C TYR A 126 2.37 1.97 3.09
N GLU A 127 1.99 3.24 3.03
CA GLU A 127 2.15 4.05 1.83
C GLU A 127 3.62 4.24 1.44
N GLN A 128 4.49 4.52 2.43
CA GLN A 128 5.92 4.70 2.19
C GLN A 128 6.59 3.41 1.70
N LEU A 129 6.37 2.31 2.40
CA LEU A 129 6.94 1.01 2.04
C LEU A 129 6.46 0.54 0.67
N LYS A 130 5.20 0.77 0.34
CA LYS A 130 4.65 0.49 -0.98
C LYS A 130 5.37 1.27 -2.08
N SER A 131 5.67 2.55 -1.85
CA SER A 131 6.41 3.38 -2.79
C SER A 131 7.84 2.88 -3.02
N TRP A 132 8.43 2.15 -2.07
CA TRP A 132 9.76 1.54 -2.17
C TRP A 132 9.74 0.09 -2.65
N GLY A 133 8.57 -0.43 -2.99
CA GLY A 133 8.40 -1.80 -3.49
C GLY A 133 8.22 -2.86 -2.41
N PHE A 134 8.00 -2.48 -1.16
CA PHE A 134 7.72 -3.40 -0.06
C PHE A 134 6.21 -3.50 0.18
N TYR A 135 5.69 -4.71 0.15
CA TYR A 135 4.27 -5.00 0.34
C TYR A 135 4.06 -5.90 1.55
N PRO A 136 2.93 -5.76 2.27
CA PRO A 136 2.58 -6.69 3.33
C PRO A 136 2.45 -8.13 2.81
N ILE A 137 2.73 -9.12 3.65
CA ILE A 137 2.63 -10.53 3.28
C ILE A 137 1.24 -10.87 2.74
N MET A 138 0.19 -10.30 3.30
CA MET A 138 -1.18 -10.47 2.81
C MET A 138 -1.33 -10.10 1.33
N GLU A 139 -0.67 -9.04 0.88
CA GLU A 139 -0.69 -8.60 -0.52
C GLU A 139 0.28 -9.40 -1.40
N GLN A 140 1.43 -9.80 -0.86
CA GLN A 140 2.41 -10.63 -1.59
C GLN A 140 1.84 -11.98 -2.02
N GLN A 141 1.08 -12.64 -1.18
CA GLN A 141 0.44 -13.92 -1.50
C GLN A 141 -0.53 -13.80 -2.67
N ASP A 142 -1.22 -12.70 -2.77
CA ASP A 142 -2.12 -12.41 -3.89
C ASP A 142 -1.37 -12.14 -5.19
N MET A 143 -0.19 -11.53 -5.11
CA MET A 143 0.67 -11.30 -6.28
C MET A 143 1.27 -12.60 -6.82
N ILE A 144 1.73 -13.49 -5.95
CA ILE A 144 2.28 -14.81 -6.33
C ILE A 144 1.22 -15.64 -7.04
N LYS A 145 0.01 -15.73 -6.50
CA LYS A 145 -1.10 -16.44 -7.14
C LYS A 145 -1.43 -15.91 -8.54
N ARG A 146 -1.25 -14.60 -8.77
CA ARG A 146 -1.46 -14.00 -10.09
C ARG A 146 -0.37 -14.40 -11.08
N THR A 147 0.88 -14.41 -10.64
CA THR A 147 2.02 -14.80 -11.48
C THR A 147 1.92 -16.25 -11.92
N ASP A 148 1.50 -17.15 -11.03
CA ASP A 148 1.29 -18.56 -11.33
C ASP A 148 0.15 -18.77 -12.33
N LEU A 149 -0.93 -18.01 -12.25
CA LEU A 149 -2.03 -18.05 -13.21
C LEU A 149 -1.59 -17.58 -14.60
N PHE A 150 -0.74 -16.54 -14.67
CA PHE A 150 -0.19 -16.05 -15.94
C PHE A 150 0.82 -17.03 -16.59
N SER A 151 1.59 -17.74 -15.78
CA SER A 151 2.55 -18.73 -16.29
C SER A 151 1.89 -20.00 -16.83
N MET A 152 0.70 -20.35 -16.35
CA MET A 152 -0.07 -21.50 -16.85
C MET A 152 -0.71 -21.26 -18.22
N ASP A 153 -0.99 -20.01 -18.59
CA ASP A 153 -1.62 -19.67 -19.87
C ASP A 153 -0.64 -19.63 -21.06
N TYR A 154 0.66 -19.50 -20.81
CA TYR A 154 1.69 -19.48 -21.84
C TYR A 154 2.38 -20.84 -22.08
N GLY A 155 1.95 -21.90 -21.42
CA GLY A 155 2.55 -23.23 -21.47
C GLY A 155 1.80 -24.25 -22.35
N ARG A 156 0.95 -23.80 -23.28
CA ARG A 156 0.28 -24.68 -24.23
C ARG A 156 0.51 -24.25 -25.66
#